data_5c8c3ed9991ff7a27b934845f4909c2e
#
_entry.id   5c8c3ed9991ff7a27b934845f4909c2e
#
_cell.length_a   1.000
_cell.length_b   1.000
_cell.length_c   1.000
_cell.angle_alpha   90.00
_cell.angle_beta   90.00
_cell.angle_gamma   90.00
#
_symmetry.space_group_name_H-M   'P 1'
#
loop_
_entity.id
_entity.type
_entity.pdbx_description
1 polymer ?
#
loop_
_entity_poly.entity_id
_entity_poly.type
_entity_poly.pdbx_seq_one_letter_code
_entity_poly.pdbx_strand_id
1 'polypeptide(L)'
;MAIREIRKENDEVLRKKSKTVEEVNDKIRQILDDMVDTMHKFDGVGLAAPQIGLLKRLVVIDLYDGKGPIKLVNPEIIKEKGTQEVEEGCLSFPNQFGRIIRPAEVIVKALDENGKPVKISAKELLAQALSHEIDHLNGILFVDKVLPGTLKSIDLDWVGEWVMLKILFMGTPDFAKESLESIFDAGHNIIGVVTNPDKPKGRGLKMMASPVKEFALEKNLKIYQPVKVRNNEEFINEIKDLKPDVICVVAYGKILPKDILEIPKYGCINVHASLLPKYRGAAPIQWAVINGEKTTGVTTMYMDEGMDTGDMLLKQEVRNRSKWNNRRTLGKTF
;
A
#
# COMPACT_ATOMS: atom_id res chain seq x y z
N MET A 1 -8.19 23.73 1.87
CA MET A 1 -7.89 22.75 0.84
C MET A 1 -8.99 21.70 0.91
N ALA A 2 -9.60 21.38 -0.21
CA ALA A 2 -10.78 20.53 -0.27
C ALA A 2 -10.47 19.27 -1.07
N ILE A 3 -10.77 18.10 -0.50
CA ILE A 3 -10.75 16.85 -1.26
C ILE A 3 -11.93 16.85 -2.23
N ARG A 4 -11.65 16.62 -3.51
CA ARG A 4 -12.64 16.56 -4.57
C ARG A 4 -13.10 15.13 -4.83
N GLU A 5 -14.33 14.97 -5.26
CA GLU A 5 -14.85 13.68 -5.69
C GLU A 5 -14.25 13.27 -7.05
N ILE A 6 -13.72 12.05 -7.14
CA ILE A 6 -13.19 11.52 -8.40
C ILE A 6 -14.31 10.91 -9.24
N ARG A 7 -14.46 11.40 -10.47
CA ARG A 7 -15.40 10.87 -11.47
C ARG A 7 -14.95 9.49 -11.92
N LYS A 8 -15.92 8.59 -12.04
CA LYS A 8 -15.68 7.19 -12.38
C LYS A 8 -16.01 6.91 -13.85
N GLU A 9 -15.60 5.77 -14.34
CA GLU A 9 -15.64 5.31 -15.74
C GLU A 9 -16.91 5.65 -16.54
N ASN A 10 -18.07 5.65 -15.88
CA ASN A 10 -19.37 5.92 -16.52
C ASN A 10 -19.73 7.41 -16.62
N ASP A 11 -18.88 8.31 -16.10
CA ASP A 11 -19.16 9.74 -16.18
C ASP A 11 -18.72 10.30 -17.54
N GLU A 12 -19.68 10.78 -18.31
CA GLU A 12 -19.45 11.38 -19.63
C GLU A 12 -18.43 12.52 -19.63
N VAL A 13 -18.21 13.17 -18.49
CA VAL A 13 -17.24 14.29 -18.36
C VAL A 13 -15.85 13.84 -18.74
N LEU A 14 -15.49 12.58 -18.47
CA LEU A 14 -14.17 12.00 -18.74
C LEU A 14 -13.88 11.87 -20.26
N ARG A 15 -14.94 11.85 -21.07
CA ARG A 15 -14.82 11.76 -22.55
C ARG A 15 -14.82 13.12 -23.24
N LYS A 16 -14.98 14.21 -22.47
CA LYS A 16 -15.06 15.56 -23.02
C LYS A 16 -13.68 16.21 -23.07
N LYS A 17 -13.40 16.91 -24.16
CA LYS A 17 -12.16 17.68 -24.30
C LYS A 17 -12.14 18.89 -23.37
N SER A 18 -11.07 19.06 -22.63
CA SER A 18 -10.86 20.18 -21.72
C SER A 18 -10.55 21.49 -22.43
N LYS A 19 -11.09 22.59 -21.91
CA LYS A 19 -10.86 23.95 -22.42
C LYS A 19 -9.55 24.51 -21.89
N THR A 20 -8.88 25.31 -22.70
CA THR A 20 -7.70 26.07 -22.33
C THR A 20 -8.04 27.07 -21.20
N VAL A 21 -7.12 27.21 -20.26
CA VAL A 21 -7.17 28.23 -19.20
C VAL A 21 -6.55 29.50 -19.76
N GLU A 22 -7.31 30.58 -19.82
CA GLU A 22 -6.86 31.86 -20.37
C GLU A 22 -5.93 32.59 -19.41
N GLU A 23 -6.20 32.53 -18.11
CA GLU A 23 -5.46 33.20 -17.06
C GLU A 23 -5.27 32.32 -15.82
N VAL A 24 -4.04 32.30 -15.29
CA VAL A 24 -3.71 31.61 -14.03
C VAL A 24 -3.92 32.56 -12.85
N ASN A 25 -5.15 32.60 -12.35
CA ASN A 25 -5.55 33.38 -11.19
C ASN A 25 -5.61 32.53 -9.90
N ASP A 26 -5.96 33.15 -8.76
CA ASP A 26 -6.02 32.47 -7.45
C ASP A 26 -6.98 31.29 -7.44
N LYS A 27 -8.08 31.36 -8.20
CA LYS A 27 -9.02 30.24 -8.31
C LYS A 27 -8.39 29.04 -9.00
N ILE A 28 -7.57 29.25 -10.02
CA ILE A 28 -6.84 28.17 -10.69
C ILE A 28 -5.79 27.58 -9.75
N ARG A 29 -5.05 28.40 -8.99
CA ARG A 29 -4.09 27.95 -7.98
C ARG A 29 -4.76 27.07 -6.92
N GLN A 30 -5.90 27.54 -6.38
CA GLN A 30 -6.68 26.76 -5.41
C GLN A 30 -7.17 25.43 -5.98
N ILE A 31 -7.59 25.38 -7.24
CA ILE A 31 -8.00 24.12 -7.88
C ILE A 31 -6.79 23.17 -7.99
N LEU A 32 -5.61 23.66 -8.37
CA LEU A 32 -4.39 22.84 -8.44
C LEU A 32 -4.00 22.29 -7.07
N ASP A 33 -4.12 23.08 -6.00
CA ASP A 33 -3.88 22.63 -4.63
C ASP A 33 -4.88 21.55 -4.20
N ASP A 34 -6.18 21.77 -4.44
CA ASP A 34 -7.21 20.77 -4.17
C ASP A 34 -6.99 19.47 -4.98
N MET A 35 -6.47 19.58 -6.22
CA MET A 35 -6.11 18.43 -7.05
C MET A 35 -4.95 17.64 -6.45
N VAL A 36 -3.91 18.31 -5.95
CA VAL A 36 -2.78 17.66 -5.27
C VAL A 36 -3.26 16.91 -4.03
N ASP A 37 -4.03 17.56 -3.16
CA ASP A 37 -4.57 16.94 -1.94
C ASP A 37 -5.47 15.74 -2.29
N THR A 38 -6.28 15.87 -3.34
CA THR A 38 -7.14 14.77 -3.82
C THR A 38 -6.31 13.61 -4.35
N MET A 39 -5.31 13.89 -5.18
CA MET A 39 -4.38 12.88 -5.72
C MET A 39 -3.69 12.11 -4.59
N HIS A 40 -3.13 12.82 -3.60
CA HIS A 40 -2.46 12.21 -2.45
C HIS A 40 -3.42 11.40 -1.58
N LYS A 41 -4.67 11.88 -1.37
CA LYS A 41 -5.69 11.15 -0.60
C LYS A 41 -6.03 9.78 -1.18
N PHE A 42 -5.90 9.63 -2.50
CA PHE A 42 -6.20 8.39 -3.22
C PHE A 42 -4.93 7.66 -3.71
N ASP A 43 -3.76 7.97 -3.13
CA ASP A 43 -2.45 7.37 -3.46
C ASP A 43 -2.12 7.40 -4.96
N GLY A 44 -2.57 8.44 -5.66
CA GLY A 44 -2.34 8.64 -7.08
C GLY A 44 -0.99 9.28 -7.38
N VAL A 45 -0.41 8.96 -8.55
CA VAL A 45 0.80 9.57 -9.08
C VAL A 45 0.49 10.80 -9.96
N GLY A 46 -0.73 10.84 -10.52
CA GLY A 46 -1.21 11.93 -11.37
C GLY A 46 -2.72 12.14 -11.21
N LEU A 47 -3.17 13.34 -11.56
CA LEU A 47 -4.59 13.69 -11.61
C LEU A 47 -4.83 14.83 -12.61
N ALA A 48 -5.80 14.64 -13.52
CA ALA A 48 -6.26 15.65 -14.46
C ALA A 48 -7.62 16.24 -14.02
N ALA A 49 -7.84 17.51 -14.32
CA ALA A 49 -9.05 18.21 -13.90
C ALA A 49 -10.38 17.56 -14.36
N PRO A 50 -10.52 16.93 -15.53
CA PRO A 50 -11.73 16.17 -15.87
C PRO A 50 -12.09 15.09 -14.86
N GLN A 51 -11.10 14.48 -14.21
CA GLN A 51 -11.31 13.43 -13.20
C GLN A 51 -11.97 13.96 -11.92
N ILE A 52 -11.94 15.27 -11.69
CA ILE A 52 -12.69 15.94 -10.62
C ILE A 52 -13.90 16.76 -11.17
N GLY A 53 -14.33 16.46 -12.39
CA GLY A 53 -15.49 17.07 -13.04
C GLY A 53 -15.25 18.46 -13.64
N LEU A 54 -14.01 18.92 -13.76
CA LEU A 54 -13.66 20.24 -14.30
C LEU A 54 -13.05 20.13 -15.70
N LEU A 55 -13.75 20.62 -16.72
CA LEU A 55 -13.28 20.63 -18.11
C LEU A 55 -12.27 21.78 -18.36
N LYS A 56 -11.16 21.78 -17.63
CA LYS A 56 -10.03 22.70 -17.76
C LYS A 56 -8.73 21.92 -17.98
N ARG A 57 -7.81 22.52 -18.75
CA ARG A 57 -6.50 21.88 -19.00
C ARG A 57 -5.56 22.10 -17.80
N LEU A 58 -5.80 21.33 -16.72
CA LEU A 58 -4.99 21.32 -15.50
C LEU A 58 -4.56 19.88 -15.20
N VAL A 59 -3.31 19.71 -14.80
CA VAL A 59 -2.71 18.43 -14.44
C VAL A 59 -1.83 18.62 -13.21
N VAL A 60 -1.85 17.67 -12.29
CA VAL A 60 -0.91 17.56 -11.20
C VAL A 60 -0.26 16.17 -11.23
N ILE A 61 1.03 16.09 -10.90
CA ILE A 61 1.80 14.85 -10.85
C ILE A 61 2.75 14.91 -9.66
N ASP A 62 2.83 13.84 -8.88
CA ASP A 62 3.85 13.66 -7.84
C ASP A 62 4.40 12.23 -7.91
N LEU A 63 5.69 12.11 -8.14
CA LEU A 63 6.39 10.82 -8.18
C LEU A 63 6.88 10.37 -6.81
N TYR A 64 6.60 11.12 -5.75
CA TYR A 64 7.05 10.89 -4.38
C TYR A 64 8.59 10.76 -4.26
N ASP A 65 9.32 11.42 -5.19
CA ASP A 65 10.80 11.41 -5.24
C ASP A 65 11.45 12.49 -4.36
N GLY A 66 10.64 13.20 -3.56
CA GLY A 66 11.06 14.25 -2.64
C GLY A 66 11.20 15.65 -3.28
N LYS A 67 10.88 15.81 -4.56
CA LYS A 67 10.91 17.12 -5.25
C LYS A 67 9.58 17.88 -5.14
N GLY A 68 8.53 17.19 -4.67
CA GLY A 68 7.18 17.72 -4.54
C GLY A 68 6.36 17.68 -5.84
N PRO A 69 5.08 18.05 -5.76
CA PRO A 69 4.15 17.91 -6.87
C PRO A 69 4.43 18.93 -7.99
N ILE A 70 4.32 18.45 -9.22
CA ILE A 70 4.35 19.25 -10.45
C ILE A 70 2.93 19.67 -10.77
N LYS A 71 2.70 20.99 -10.91
CA LYS A 71 1.40 21.57 -11.25
C LYS A 71 1.48 22.23 -12.62
N LEU A 72 0.64 21.79 -13.55
CA LEU A 72 0.70 22.22 -14.94
C LEU A 72 -0.64 22.77 -15.41
N VAL A 73 -0.55 23.92 -16.07
CA VAL A 73 -1.68 24.59 -16.74
C VAL A 73 -1.43 24.56 -18.25
N ASN A 74 -2.43 24.15 -19.00
CA ASN A 74 -2.38 23.98 -20.47
C ASN A 74 -1.24 23.09 -20.96
N PRO A 75 -0.98 21.93 -20.36
CA PRO A 75 0.09 21.07 -20.83
C PRO A 75 -0.22 20.51 -22.23
N GLU A 76 0.86 20.44 -23.04
CA GLU A 76 0.83 19.88 -24.38
C GLU A 76 2.14 19.15 -24.67
N ILE A 77 2.07 17.92 -25.17
CA ILE A 77 3.23 17.17 -25.64
C ILE A 77 3.64 17.75 -26.99
N ILE A 78 4.87 18.28 -27.07
CA ILE A 78 5.43 18.90 -28.30
C ILE A 78 6.44 17.99 -29.01
N LYS A 79 6.92 16.94 -28.33
CA LYS A 79 7.84 15.95 -28.91
C LYS A 79 7.73 14.63 -28.14
N GLU A 80 7.75 13.53 -28.88
CA GLU A 80 7.81 12.17 -28.37
C GLU A 80 9.02 11.45 -28.98
N LYS A 81 9.60 10.50 -28.23
CA LYS A 81 10.72 9.69 -28.70
C LYS A 81 10.70 8.31 -28.04
N GLY A 82 10.92 7.28 -28.86
CA GLY A 82 10.93 5.89 -28.44
C GLY A 82 9.57 5.41 -27.94
N THR A 83 9.52 4.17 -27.53
CA THR A 83 8.33 3.53 -26.94
C THR A 83 8.73 2.70 -25.75
N GLN A 84 7.83 2.58 -24.78
CA GLN A 84 7.94 1.67 -23.63
C GLN A 84 6.60 0.96 -23.44
N GLU A 85 6.63 -0.33 -23.11
CA GLU A 85 5.46 -1.05 -22.66
C GLU A 85 5.41 -0.93 -21.13
N VAL A 86 4.28 -0.44 -20.61
CA VAL A 86 4.09 -0.15 -19.18
C VAL A 86 2.75 -0.68 -18.73
N GLU A 87 2.61 -1.03 -17.46
CA GLU A 87 1.33 -1.29 -16.84
C GLU A 87 0.76 0.03 -16.30
N GLU A 88 -0.52 0.30 -16.59
CA GLU A 88 -1.23 1.48 -16.12
C GLU A 88 -2.51 1.12 -15.40
N GLY A 89 -2.84 1.91 -14.38
CA GLY A 89 -4.16 2.04 -13.76
C GLY A 89 -4.59 3.50 -13.77
N CYS A 90 -5.80 3.77 -13.33
CA CYS A 90 -6.35 5.13 -13.29
C CYS A 90 -7.29 5.30 -12.09
N LEU A 91 -7.20 6.43 -11.39
CA LEU A 91 -8.11 6.75 -10.27
C LEU A 91 -9.59 6.80 -10.68
N SER A 92 -9.88 7.07 -11.96
CA SER A 92 -11.23 7.02 -12.52
C SER A 92 -11.70 5.62 -12.91
N PHE A 93 -10.80 4.64 -12.95
CA PHE A 93 -11.04 3.23 -13.23
C PHE A 93 -10.47 2.39 -12.09
N PRO A 94 -11.10 2.40 -10.92
CA PRO A 94 -10.57 1.68 -9.78
C PRO A 94 -10.43 0.21 -10.11
N ASN A 95 -9.30 -0.38 -9.68
CA ASN A 95 -9.02 -1.80 -9.80
C ASN A 95 -8.86 -2.35 -11.22
N GLN A 96 -8.80 -1.48 -12.22
CA GLN A 96 -8.52 -1.86 -13.59
C GLN A 96 -7.08 -1.46 -13.94
N PHE A 97 -6.33 -2.44 -14.45
CA PHE A 97 -4.95 -2.27 -14.89
C PHE A 97 -4.78 -2.92 -16.25
N GLY A 98 -3.91 -2.36 -17.07
CA GLY A 98 -3.63 -2.95 -18.38
C GLY A 98 -2.28 -2.53 -18.93
N ARG A 99 -1.72 -3.32 -19.82
CA ARG A 99 -0.48 -2.96 -20.51
C ARG A 99 -0.76 -2.02 -21.67
N ILE A 100 0.04 -0.96 -21.75
CA ILE A 100 -0.08 0.11 -22.74
C ILE A 100 1.28 0.42 -23.31
N ILE A 101 1.32 0.81 -24.58
CA ILE A 101 2.53 1.37 -25.19
C ILE A 101 2.49 2.89 -25.04
N ARG A 102 3.51 3.44 -24.37
CA ARG A 102 3.71 4.88 -24.17
C ARG A 102 5.01 5.37 -24.79
N PRO A 103 5.14 6.68 -25.10
CA PRO A 103 6.44 7.24 -25.41
C PRO A 103 7.44 7.01 -24.27
N ALA A 104 8.67 6.60 -24.59
CA ALA A 104 9.72 6.45 -23.58
C ALA A 104 10.24 7.81 -23.07
N GLU A 105 10.23 8.82 -23.96
CA GLU A 105 10.58 10.20 -23.63
C GLU A 105 9.56 11.16 -24.22
N VAL A 106 9.16 12.18 -23.44
CA VAL A 106 8.29 13.25 -23.93
C VAL A 106 8.87 14.62 -23.58
N ILE A 107 8.58 15.63 -24.42
CA ILE A 107 8.79 17.03 -24.10
C ILE A 107 7.42 17.68 -24.04
N VAL A 108 7.10 18.25 -22.88
CA VAL A 108 5.84 18.95 -22.61
C VAL A 108 6.10 20.42 -22.45
N LYS A 109 5.32 21.26 -23.12
CA LYS A 109 5.20 22.70 -22.80
C LYS A 109 3.95 22.93 -21.97
N ALA A 110 4.01 23.83 -21.01
CA ALA A 110 2.90 24.19 -20.11
C ALA A 110 3.14 25.58 -19.51
N LEU A 111 2.20 26.01 -18.68
CA LEU A 111 2.43 27.07 -17.68
C LEU A 111 2.53 26.41 -16.30
N ASP A 112 3.34 26.99 -15.41
CA ASP A 112 3.35 26.63 -13.99
C ASP A 112 2.13 27.26 -13.24
N GLU A 113 2.05 27.03 -11.94
CA GLU A 113 1.02 27.61 -11.07
C GLU A 113 1.06 29.14 -10.95
N ASN A 114 2.14 29.76 -11.41
CA ASN A 114 2.30 31.22 -11.44
C ASN A 114 2.03 31.82 -12.84
N GLY A 115 1.65 30.95 -13.80
CA GLY A 115 1.42 31.36 -15.19
C GLY A 115 2.70 31.57 -16.01
N LYS A 116 3.86 31.12 -15.50
CA LYS A 116 5.13 31.21 -16.23
C LYS A 116 5.27 30.03 -17.19
N PRO A 117 5.75 30.25 -18.43
CA PRO A 117 6.03 29.16 -19.37
C PRO A 117 7.09 28.21 -18.83
N VAL A 118 6.79 26.91 -18.88
CA VAL A 118 7.72 25.84 -18.51
C VAL A 118 7.82 24.80 -19.63
N LYS A 119 8.99 24.18 -19.72
CA LYS A 119 9.26 23.09 -20.64
C LYS A 119 9.85 21.92 -19.87
N ILE A 120 9.20 20.79 -19.87
CA ILE A 120 9.59 19.59 -19.12
C ILE A 120 10.06 18.53 -20.12
N SER A 121 11.29 18.04 -19.92
CA SER A 121 11.78 16.84 -20.61
C SER A 121 11.65 15.66 -19.65
N ALA A 122 10.80 14.71 -19.98
CA ALA A 122 10.45 13.59 -19.12
C ALA A 122 10.80 12.25 -19.74
N LYS A 123 11.17 11.29 -18.93
CA LYS A 123 11.48 9.90 -19.28
C LYS A 123 10.78 8.96 -18.31
N GLU A 124 10.69 7.70 -18.69
CA GLU A 124 10.20 6.61 -17.85
C GLU A 124 8.84 6.94 -17.20
N LEU A 125 8.71 6.80 -15.87
CA LEU A 125 7.46 7.02 -15.15
C LEU A 125 6.89 8.43 -15.31
N LEU A 126 7.73 9.46 -15.35
CA LEU A 126 7.27 10.83 -15.56
C LEU A 126 6.70 11.03 -16.99
N ALA A 127 7.33 10.41 -18.00
CA ALA A 127 6.81 10.45 -19.37
C ALA A 127 5.46 9.70 -19.48
N GLN A 128 5.33 8.57 -18.81
CA GLN A 128 4.10 7.80 -18.69
C GLN A 128 2.99 8.64 -18.04
N ALA A 129 3.22 9.20 -16.85
CA ALA A 129 2.25 9.99 -16.10
C ALA A 129 1.79 11.23 -16.88
N LEU A 130 2.74 12.00 -17.47
CA LEU A 130 2.39 13.14 -18.31
C LEU A 130 1.52 12.76 -19.51
N SER A 131 1.84 11.65 -20.17
CA SER A 131 1.06 11.17 -21.30
C SER A 131 -0.34 10.74 -20.90
N HIS A 132 -0.48 10.07 -19.75
CA HIS A 132 -1.75 9.64 -19.18
C HIS A 132 -2.65 10.84 -18.83
N GLU A 133 -2.12 11.80 -18.09
CA GLU A 133 -2.90 12.96 -17.64
C GLU A 133 -3.27 13.90 -18.82
N ILE A 134 -2.41 14.03 -19.83
CA ILE A 134 -2.72 14.81 -21.04
C ILE A 134 -3.77 14.10 -21.90
N ASP A 135 -3.80 12.76 -21.92
CA ASP A 135 -4.88 12.00 -22.56
C ASP A 135 -6.23 12.35 -21.93
N HIS A 136 -6.36 12.41 -20.61
CA HIS A 136 -7.58 12.83 -19.92
C HIS A 136 -8.05 14.20 -20.35
N LEU A 137 -7.13 15.16 -20.57
CA LEU A 137 -7.48 16.49 -21.07
C LEU A 137 -8.05 16.49 -22.50
N ASN A 138 -7.79 15.43 -23.23
CA ASN A 138 -8.27 15.24 -24.60
C ASN A 138 -9.48 14.28 -24.69
N GLY A 139 -10.02 13.81 -23.54
CA GLY A 139 -11.13 12.87 -23.46
C GLY A 139 -10.75 11.43 -23.83
N ILE A 140 -9.45 11.11 -23.81
CA ILE A 140 -8.90 9.77 -24.07
C ILE A 140 -8.66 9.09 -22.74
N LEU A 141 -9.08 7.85 -22.60
CA LEU A 141 -8.93 7.06 -21.38
C LEU A 141 -7.92 5.93 -21.60
N PHE A 142 -7.26 5.50 -20.53
CA PHE A 142 -6.23 4.46 -20.67
C PHE A 142 -6.80 3.16 -21.23
N VAL A 143 -8.04 2.82 -20.92
CA VAL A 143 -8.73 1.63 -21.43
C VAL A 143 -8.85 1.63 -22.96
N ASP A 144 -8.82 2.79 -23.62
CA ASP A 144 -8.86 2.91 -25.07
C ASP A 144 -7.54 2.48 -25.73
N LYS A 145 -6.46 2.43 -24.96
CA LYS A 145 -5.09 2.15 -25.43
C LYS A 145 -4.52 0.84 -24.89
N VAL A 146 -5.25 0.14 -24.01
CA VAL A 146 -4.82 -1.14 -23.44
C VAL A 146 -4.62 -2.18 -24.55
N LEU A 147 -3.50 -2.88 -24.49
CA LEU A 147 -3.19 -3.96 -25.42
C LEU A 147 -4.24 -5.09 -25.30
N PRO A 148 -4.71 -5.66 -26.41
CA PRO A 148 -5.73 -6.69 -26.39
C PRO A 148 -5.40 -7.84 -25.44
N GLY A 149 -6.34 -8.23 -24.60
CA GLY A 149 -6.20 -9.34 -23.64
C GLY A 149 -5.33 -9.03 -22.42
N THR A 150 -4.89 -7.78 -22.23
CA THR A 150 -4.07 -7.40 -21.06
C THR A 150 -4.82 -6.58 -20.03
N LEU A 151 -6.04 -6.16 -20.31
CA LEU A 151 -6.89 -5.51 -19.31
C LEU A 151 -7.25 -6.54 -18.24
N LYS A 152 -6.86 -6.25 -17.04
CA LYS A 152 -7.18 -7.01 -15.84
C LYS A 152 -8.09 -6.14 -14.98
N SER A 153 -9.26 -6.63 -14.66
CA SER A 153 -9.98 -6.19 -13.49
C SER A 153 -9.46 -7.01 -12.33
N ILE A 154 -8.89 -6.37 -11.34
CA ILE A 154 -8.85 -7.00 -10.04
C ILE A 154 -10.30 -6.95 -9.60
N ASP A 155 -11.00 -8.09 -9.65
CA ASP A 155 -12.34 -8.20 -9.08
C ASP A 155 -12.23 -7.83 -7.61
N LEU A 156 -12.45 -6.56 -7.39
CA LEU A 156 -12.72 -6.00 -6.10
C LEU A 156 -14.27 -5.92 -5.98
N ASP A 157 -14.95 -7.00 -6.11
CA ASP A 157 -16.11 -7.30 -5.27
C ASP A 157 -15.73 -7.11 -3.78
N TRP A 158 -14.52 -6.57 -3.61
CA TRP A 158 -13.67 -6.34 -2.46
C TRP A 158 -13.66 -4.89 -1.96
N VAL A 159 -14.12 -3.86 -2.70
CA VAL A 159 -13.99 -2.44 -2.27
C VAL A 159 -15.31 -1.67 -2.32
N GLY A 160 -16.43 -2.35 -2.53
CA GLY A 160 -17.77 -1.75 -2.40
C GLY A 160 -18.43 -1.93 -1.04
N GLU A 161 -18.11 -3.01 -0.36
CA GLU A 161 -18.33 -3.23 1.08
C GLU A 161 -16.95 -3.44 1.69
N TRP A 162 -16.67 -2.85 2.81
CA TRP A 162 -15.58 -3.26 3.68
C TRP A 162 -15.71 -4.76 3.87
N VAL A 163 -15.01 -5.57 3.05
CA VAL A 163 -14.96 -7.00 3.28
C VAL A 163 -14.25 -7.18 4.60
N MET A 164 -15.05 -7.37 5.62
CA MET A 164 -14.59 -7.73 6.95
C MET A 164 -13.92 -9.08 6.85
N LEU A 165 -12.63 -9.11 6.44
CA LEU A 165 -11.87 -10.35 6.38
C LEU A 165 -11.91 -11.05 7.71
N LYS A 166 -12.15 -12.35 7.68
CA LYS A 166 -11.97 -13.23 8.83
C LYS A 166 -10.46 -13.44 9.03
N ILE A 167 -9.91 -12.70 9.96
CA ILE A 167 -8.47 -12.74 10.24
C ILE A 167 -8.20 -13.61 11.44
N LEU A 168 -7.37 -14.64 11.27
CA LEU A 168 -6.74 -15.33 12.38
C LEU A 168 -5.36 -14.67 12.60
N PHE A 169 -5.19 -14.06 13.77
CA PHE A 169 -3.94 -13.41 14.11
C PHE A 169 -3.02 -14.35 14.90
N MET A 170 -1.73 -14.40 14.56
CA MET A 170 -0.72 -15.19 15.26
C MET A 170 0.45 -14.31 15.67
N GLY A 171 0.65 -14.09 16.97
CA GLY A 171 1.72 -13.24 17.46
C GLY A 171 1.98 -13.37 18.97
N THR A 172 3.06 -12.76 19.47
CA THR A 172 3.40 -12.90 20.90
C THR A 172 3.90 -11.61 21.55
N PRO A 173 4.97 -10.91 21.07
CA PRO A 173 5.58 -9.76 21.76
C PRO A 173 4.81 -8.45 21.56
N ASP A 174 5.31 -7.37 22.17
CA ASP A 174 4.77 -6.01 22.03
C ASP A 174 4.61 -5.59 20.56
N PHE A 175 5.60 -5.87 19.74
CA PHE A 175 5.55 -5.61 18.29
C PHE A 175 4.33 -6.25 17.60
N ALA A 176 3.99 -7.48 18.00
CA ALA A 176 2.81 -8.16 17.47
C ALA A 176 1.50 -7.58 18.03
N LYS A 177 1.52 -7.08 19.27
CA LYS A 177 0.35 -6.42 19.87
C LYS A 177 -0.03 -5.18 19.08
N GLU A 178 0.93 -4.31 18.72
CA GLU A 178 0.68 -3.08 17.95
C GLU A 178 0.06 -3.39 16.57
N SER A 179 0.53 -4.45 15.90
CA SER A 179 -0.07 -4.91 14.65
C SER A 179 -1.50 -5.44 14.83
N LEU A 180 -1.75 -6.20 15.91
CA LEU A 180 -3.10 -6.69 16.23
C LEU A 180 -4.07 -5.54 16.52
N GLU A 181 -3.62 -4.53 17.27
CA GLU A 181 -4.37 -3.33 17.60
C GLU A 181 -4.74 -2.56 16.32
N SER A 182 -3.78 -2.35 15.42
CA SER A 182 -4.03 -1.67 14.14
C SER A 182 -5.06 -2.41 13.27
N ILE A 183 -5.01 -3.75 13.21
CA ILE A 183 -5.99 -4.57 12.48
C ILE A 183 -7.37 -4.47 13.13
N PHE A 184 -7.43 -4.46 14.47
CA PHE A 184 -8.68 -4.33 15.23
C PHE A 184 -9.32 -2.96 15.02
N ASP A 185 -8.53 -1.89 15.12
CA ASP A 185 -8.99 -0.50 14.95
C ASP A 185 -9.42 -0.20 13.50
N ALA A 186 -8.85 -0.90 12.53
CA ALA A 186 -9.31 -0.86 11.14
C ALA A 186 -10.66 -1.56 10.93
N GLY A 187 -11.25 -2.18 11.96
CA GLY A 187 -12.59 -2.77 11.92
C GLY A 187 -12.66 -4.15 11.29
N HIS A 188 -11.53 -4.83 11.05
CA HIS A 188 -11.54 -6.19 10.52
C HIS A 188 -12.09 -7.22 11.53
N ASN A 189 -12.65 -8.31 11.02
CA ASN A 189 -13.18 -9.38 11.85
C ASN A 189 -12.08 -10.34 12.32
N ILE A 190 -11.55 -10.11 13.53
CA ILE A 190 -10.57 -11.00 14.15
C ILE A 190 -11.29 -12.19 14.75
N ILE A 191 -11.28 -13.33 14.06
CA ILE A 191 -11.98 -14.56 14.45
C ILE A 191 -11.23 -15.37 15.52
N GLY A 192 -9.97 -15.04 15.78
CA GLY A 192 -9.17 -15.65 16.82
C GLY A 192 -7.75 -15.08 16.88
N VAL A 193 -7.16 -15.23 18.04
CA VAL A 193 -5.79 -14.79 18.34
C VAL A 193 -5.00 -15.97 18.87
N VAL A 194 -3.93 -16.32 18.16
CA VAL A 194 -3.02 -17.40 18.54
C VAL A 194 -1.75 -16.79 19.13
N THR A 195 -1.43 -17.16 20.34
CA THR A 195 -0.20 -16.68 21.00
C THR A 195 0.50 -17.82 21.74
N ASN A 196 1.76 -17.61 22.12
CA ASN A 196 2.47 -18.60 22.89
C ASN A 196 1.86 -18.76 24.30
N PRO A 197 1.96 -19.97 24.92
CA PRO A 197 1.55 -20.17 26.31
C PRO A 197 2.24 -19.19 27.25
N ASP A 198 1.57 -18.86 28.35
CA ASP A 198 2.11 -18.02 29.41
C ASP A 198 3.42 -18.59 29.92
N LYS A 199 4.38 -17.71 30.22
CA LYS A 199 5.71 -18.10 30.70
C LYS A 199 6.03 -17.43 32.02
N PRO A 200 6.77 -18.10 32.91
CA PRO A 200 7.32 -17.46 34.10
C PRO A 200 8.24 -16.30 33.70
N LYS A 201 8.02 -15.10 34.24
CA LYS A 201 8.81 -13.90 33.94
C LYS A 201 9.17 -13.15 35.25
N GLY A 202 10.35 -12.53 35.26
CA GLY A 202 10.81 -11.66 36.34
C GLY A 202 11.33 -12.39 37.59
N ARG A 203 11.74 -11.58 38.58
CA ARG A 203 12.17 -12.09 39.90
C ARG A 203 10.93 -12.60 40.64
N GLY A 204 10.81 -13.91 40.83
CA GLY A 204 9.67 -14.57 41.46
C GLY A 204 8.84 -15.47 40.54
N LEU A 205 9.25 -15.65 39.29
CA LEU A 205 8.69 -16.63 38.31
C LEU A 205 7.15 -16.62 38.21
N LYS A 206 6.53 -15.43 38.34
CA LYS A 206 5.07 -15.31 38.13
C LYS A 206 4.72 -15.59 36.66
N MET A 207 3.71 -16.41 36.46
CA MET A 207 3.14 -16.64 35.13
C MET A 207 2.62 -15.30 34.58
N MET A 208 3.14 -14.88 33.42
CA MET A 208 2.72 -13.64 32.76
C MET A 208 2.17 -13.94 31.38
N ALA A 209 1.04 -13.31 31.08
CA ALA A 209 0.45 -13.32 29.75
C ALA A 209 1.38 -12.61 28.74
N SER A 210 1.26 -12.97 27.48
CA SER A 210 1.91 -12.22 26.41
C SER A 210 1.18 -10.87 26.19
N PRO A 211 1.86 -9.81 25.69
CA PRO A 211 1.20 -8.55 25.32
C PRO A 211 0.02 -8.75 24.36
N VAL A 212 0.13 -9.67 23.43
CA VAL A 212 -0.95 -10.06 22.51
C VAL A 212 -2.13 -10.69 23.25
N LYS A 213 -1.87 -11.56 24.25
CA LYS A 213 -2.93 -12.14 25.09
C LYS A 213 -3.65 -11.09 25.92
N GLU A 214 -2.90 -10.18 26.54
CA GLU A 214 -3.47 -9.10 27.34
C GLU A 214 -4.42 -8.23 26.51
N PHE A 215 -4.04 -7.83 25.32
CA PHE A 215 -4.89 -7.09 24.40
C PHE A 215 -6.12 -7.91 23.97
N ALA A 216 -5.92 -9.17 23.61
CA ALA A 216 -7.01 -10.04 23.20
C ALA A 216 -8.06 -10.24 24.32
N LEU A 217 -7.64 -10.34 25.58
CA LEU A 217 -8.54 -10.39 26.73
C LEU A 217 -9.30 -9.08 26.93
N GLU A 218 -8.62 -7.94 26.79
CA GLU A 218 -9.23 -6.60 26.88
C GLU A 218 -10.35 -6.41 25.84
N LYS A 219 -10.12 -6.91 24.62
CA LYS A 219 -11.08 -6.79 23.51
C LYS A 219 -12.04 -7.97 23.36
N ASN A 220 -12.06 -8.89 24.36
CA ASN A 220 -12.91 -10.11 24.33
C ASN A 220 -12.71 -10.98 23.07
N LEU A 221 -11.49 -11.03 22.52
CA LEU A 221 -11.16 -11.87 21.37
C LEU A 221 -10.90 -13.32 21.83
N LYS A 222 -11.26 -14.29 20.98
CA LYS A 222 -11.01 -15.71 21.24
C LYS A 222 -9.52 -16.02 21.18
N ILE A 223 -8.97 -16.68 22.21
CA ILE A 223 -7.53 -16.93 22.37
C ILE A 223 -7.24 -18.41 22.25
N TYR A 224 -6.16 -18.72 21.51
CA TYR A 224 -5.60 -20.05 21.36
C TYR A 224 -4.13 -20.04 21.81
N GLN A 225 -3.75 -20.98 22.64
CA GLN A 225 -2.35 -21.08 23.17
C GLN A 225 -1.78 -22.50 22.96
N PRO A 226 -1.63 -22.96 21.70
CA PRO A 226 -1.11 -24.31 21.45
C PRO A 226 0.35 -24.41 21.89
N VAL A 227 0.69 -25.45 22.64
CA VAL A 227 2.09 -25.75 23.01
C VAL A 227 2.91 -26.11 21.77
N LYS A 228 2.32 -26.91 20.88
CA LYS A 228 2.89 -27.31 19.59
C LYS A 228 1.92 -26.92 18.47
N VAL A 229 2.49 -26.50 17.33
CA VAL A 229 1.73 -26.17 16.11
C VAL A 229 1.87 -27.31 15.09
N ARG A 230 3.09 -27.83 14.94
CA ARG A 230 3.38 -28.96 14.05
C ARG A 230 2.89 -30.27 14.67
N ASN A 231 2.27 -31.14 13.87
CA ASN A 231 1.70 -32.44 14.29
C ASN A 231 0.66 -32.27 15.42
N ASN A 232 -0.14 -31.25 15.37
CA ASN A 232 -1.26 -30.99 16.30
C ASN A 232 -2.56 -30.96 15.50
N GLU A 233 -3.11 -32.14 15.23
CA GLU A 233 -4.31 -32.31 14.40
C GLU A 233 -5.54 -31.58 14.99
N GLU A 234 -5.68 -31.58 16.32
CA GLU A 234 -6.76 -30.89 17.01
C GLU A 234 -6.73 -29.37 16.68
N PHE A 235 -5.56 -28.76 16.86
CA PHE A 235 -5.40 -27.33 16.58
C PHE A 235 -5.55 -27.00 15.09
N ILE A 236 -5.03 -27.86 14.20
CA ILE A 236 -5.20 -27.69 12.75
C ILE A 236 -6.66 -27.74 12.35
N ASN A 237 -7.44 -28.68 12.94
CA ASN A 237 -8.87 -28.80 12.68
C ASN A 237 -9.63 -27.59 13.25
N GLU A 238 -9.30 -27.10 14.44
CA GLU A 238 -9.86 -25.86 14.98
C GLU A 238 -9.68 -24.68 14.01
N ILE A 239 -8.47 -24.50 13.43
CA ILE A 239 -8.23 -23.43 12.46
C ILE A 239 -9.06 -23.64 11.18
N LYS A 240 -9.15 -24.88 10.68
CA LYS A 240 -9.98 -25.19 9.50
C LYS A 240 -11.46 -24.85 9.73
N ASP A 241 -11.97 -25.13 10.91
CA ASP A 241 -13.36 -24.84 11.26
C ASP A 241 -13.65 -23.34 11.37
N LEU A 242 -12.66 -22.55 11.75
CA LEU A 242 -12.76 -21.08 11.77
C LEU A 242 -12.88 -20.49 10.35
N LYS A 243 -12.38 -21.18 9.32
CA LYS A 243 -12.37 -20.74 7.92
C LYS A 243 -11.83 -19.32 7.78
N PRO A 244 -10.57 -19.06 8.17
CA PRO A 244 -9.96 -17.74 8.02
C PRO A 244 -9.81 -17.39 6.53
N ASP A 245 -10.07 -16.12 6.21
CA ASP A 245 -9.74 -15.61 4.87
C ASP A 245 -8.25 -15.35 4.74
N VAL A 246 -7.63 -14.88 5.84
CA VAL A 246 -6.19 -14.60 5.95
C VAL A 246 -5.68 -15.02 7.33
N ILE A 247 -4.46 -15.53 7.41
CA ILE A 247 -3.72 -15.68 8.67
C ILE A 247 -2.62 -14.61 8.69
N CYS A 248 -2.70 -13.69 9.67
CA CYS A 248 -1.67 -12.67 9.87
C CYS A 248 -0.68 -13.12 10.95
N VAL A 249 0.59 -13.22 10.61
CA VAL A 249 1.64 -13.72 11.51
C VAL A 249 2.63 -12.60 11.82
N VAL A 250 2.82 -12.31 13.11
CA VAL A 250 3.74 -11.26 13.55
C VAL A 250 4.57 -11.77 14.74
N ALA A 251 5.84 -12.00 14.53
CA ALA A 251 6.76 -12.45 15.56
C ALA A 251 6.20 -13.60 16.45
N TYR A 252 5.53 -14.55 15.84
CA TYR A 252 4.93 -15.69 16.56
C TYR A 252 5.99 -16.66 17.12
N GLY A 253 7.11 -16.80 16.40
CA GLY A 253 8.27 -17.57 16.86
C GLY A 253 8.12 -19.09 16.74
N LYS A 254 7.18 -19.57 15.91
CA LYS A 254 7.04 -20.98 15.55
C LYS A 254 6.90 -21.11 14.04
N ILE A 255 7.48 -22.16 13.47
CA ILE A 255 7.34 -22.48 12.05
C ILE A 255 5.94 -23.08 11.83
N LEU A 256 5.21 -22.51 10.90
CA LEU A 256 3.89 -23.03 10.49
C LEU A 256 4.08 -24.19 9.52
N PRO A 257 3.41 -25.32 9.74
CA PRO A 257 3.42 -26.43 8.80
C PRO A 257 2.56 -26.12 7.58
N LYS A 258 2.82 -26.80 6.46
CA LYS A 258 2.09 -26.66 5.20
C LYS A 258 0.58 -26.73 5.38
N ASP A 259 0.12 -27.67 6.20
CA ASP A 259 -1.30 -27.88 6.49
C ASP A 259 -2.01 -26.63 7.07
N ILE A 260 -1.26 -25.72 7.71
CA ILE A 260 -1.80 -24.44 8.19
C ILE A 260 -1.63 -23.35 7.12
N LEU A 261 -0.50 -23.33 6.40
CA LEU A 261 -0.25 -22.32 5.36
C LEU A 261 -1.29 -22.35 4.23
N GLU A 262 -1.85 -23.52 3.95
CA GLU A 262 -2.84 -23.75 2.88
C GLU A 262 -4.31 -23.58 3.33
N ILE A 263 -4.59 -23.32 4.63
CA ILE A 263 -5.97 -23.16 5.11
C ILE A 263 -6.62 -21.85 4.60
N PRO A 264 -5.98 -20.67 4.74
CA PRO A 264 -6.64 -19.42 4.43
C PRO A 264 -6.73 -19.18 2.91
N LYS A 265 -7.89 -18.69 2.47
CA LYS A 265 -8.15 -18.41 1.04
C LYS A 265 -7.12 -17.47 0.43
N TYR A 266 -6.66 -16.49 1.19
CA TYR A 266 -5.70 -15.47 0.73
C TYR A 266 -4.29 -15.64 1.32
N GLY A 267 -4.01 -16.84 1.82
CA GLY A 267 -2.69 -17.21 2.31
C GLY A 267 -2.36 -16.66 3.71
N CYS A 268 -1.12 -16.95 4.12
CA CYS A 268 -0.56 -16.47 5.36
C CYS A 268 0.38 -15.30 5.06
N ILE A 269 0.18 -14.17 5.75
CA ILE A 269 1.00 -12.97 5.61
C ILE A 269 1.85 -12.80 6.86
N ASN A 270 3.17 -12.69 6.69
CA ASN A 270 4.10 -12.39 7.77
C ASN A 270 4.49 -10.90 7.75
N VAL A 271 4.52 -10.29 8.93
CA VAL A 271 5.10 -8.96 9.15
C VAL A 271 6.50 -9.13 9.70
N HIS A 272 7.50 -8.98 8.83
CA HIS A 272 8.91 -9.16 9.14
C HIS A 272 9.60 -7.83 9.42
N ALA A 273 10.26 -7.72 10.58
CA ALA A 273 10.83 -6.47 11.06
C ALA A 273 12.21 -6.14 10.46
N SER A 274 12.35 -6.25 9.14
CA SER A 274 13.49 -5.77 8.37
C SER A 274 13.09 -5.38 6.94
N LEU A 275 14.00 -4.72 6.25
CA LEU A 275 13.92 -4.48 4.81
C LEU A 275 14.47 -5.71 4.06
N LEU A 276 13.62 -6.71 3.81
CA LEU A 276 14.02 -7.89 3.07
C LEU A 276 14.60 -7.52 1.68
N PRO A 277 15.59 -8.28 1.17
CA PRO A 277 16.07 -9.58 1.66
C PRO A 277 17.11 -9.52 2.79
N LYS A 278 17.43 -8.32 3.33
CA LYS A 278 18.36 -8.22 4.47
C LYS A 278 17.70 -8.74 5.75
N TYR A 279 18.51 -9.42 6.57
CA TYR A 279 18.09 -9.90 7.90
C TYR A 279 16.91 -10.87 7.88
N ARG A 280 16.87 -11.80 6.93
CA ARG A 280 16.00 -12.98 7.00
C ARG A 280 16.25 -13.75 8.30
N GLY A 281 15.22 -14.39 8.83
CA GLY A 281 15.31 -15.22 10.02
C GLY A 281 15.13 -14.45 11.33
N ALA A 282 15.77 -14.95 12.38
CA ALA A 282 15.51 -14.48 13.74
C ALA A 282 16.20 -13.14 14.08
N ALA A 283 15.52 -12.33 14.91
CA ALA A 283 16.07 -11.11 15.52
C ALA A 283 16.53 -10.02 14.53
N PRO A 284 15.76 -9.71 13.45
CA PRO A 284 16.16 -8.74 12.44
C PRO A 284 16.44 -7.34 13.00
N ILE A 285 15.65 -6.88 13.98
CA ILE A 285 15.82 -5.58 14.63
C ILE A 285 17.15 -5.50 15.36
N GLN A 286 17.48 -6.54 16.11
CA GLN A 286 18.75 -6.60 16.86
C GLN A 286 19.94 -6.55 15.90
N TRP A 287 19.89 -7.28 14.81
CA TRP A 287 20.95 -7.29 13.81
C TRP A 287 21.10 -5.95 13.11
N ALA A 288 20.00 -5.27 12.78
CA ALA A 288 20.05 -3.93 12.20
C ALA A 288 20.73 -2.92 13.17
N VAL A 289 20.45 -3.03 14.47
CA VAL A 289 21.08 -2.17 15.49
C VAL A 289 22.57 -2.53 15.70
N ILE A 290 22.90 -3.81 15.81
CA ILE A 290 24.30 -4.29 16.01
C ILE A 290 25.18 -3.88 14.82
N ASN A 291 24.66 -4.00 13.60
CA ASN A 291 25.39 -3.64 12.38
C ASN A 291 25.41 -2.12 12.11
N GLY A 292 24.82 -1.31 12.98
CA GLY A 292 24.81 0.16 12.84
C GLY A 292 24.06 0.65 11.60
N GLU A 293 23.05 -0.08 11.15
CA GLU A 293 22.24 0.32 9.99
C GLU A 293 21.59 1.67 10.25
N LYS A 294 21.74 2.60 9.31
CA LYS A 294 21.10 3.92 9.39
C LYS A 294 19.62 3.89 9.10
N THR A 295 19.20 2.89 8.32
CA THR A 295 17.82 2.66 7.90
C THR A 295 17.48 1.20 8.14
N THR A 296 16.32 0.95 8.71
CA THR A 296 15.69 -0.36 8.84
C THR A 296 14.24 -0.25 8.40
N GLY A 297 13.40 -1.24 8.65
CA GLY A 297 11.99 -1.14 8.30
C GLY A 297 11.23 -2.41 8.56
N VAL A 298 10.09 -2.50 7.92
CA VAL A 298 9.21 -3.66 7.96
C VAL A 298 8.89 -4.09 6.54
N THR A 299 8.81 -5.39 6.33
CA THR A 299 8.35 -5.99 5.08
C THR A 299 7.18 -6.90 5.38
N THR A 300 6.04 -6.70 4.73
CA THR A 300 4.97 -7.69 4.69
C THR A 300 5.20 -8.62 3.51
N MET A 301 5.00 -9.93 3.72
CA MET A 301 5.30 -10.95 2.73
C MET A 301 4.38 -12.16 2.89
N TYR A 302 4.14 -12.88 1.82
CA TYR A 302 3.54 -14.20 1.91
C TYR A 302 4.47 -15.18 2.62
N MET A 303 3.89 -16.08 3.38
CA MET A 303 4.64 -17.19 3.99
C MET A 303 4.62 -18.41 3.07
N ASP A 304 5.77 -19.04 2.96
CA ASP A 304 5.97 -20.33 2.33
C ASP A 304 6.62 -21.33 3.32
N GLU A 305 7.03 -22.49 2.86
CA GLU A 305 7.71 -23.49 3.69
C GLU A 305 9.13 -23.07 4.09
N GLY A 306 9.70 -22.05 3.44
CA GLY A 306 11.02 -21.51 3.72
C GLY A 306 11.02 -20.47 4.85
N MET A 307 12.20 -20.02 5.23
CA MET A 307 12.36 -18.98 6.25
C MET A 307 12.48 -17.61 5.57
N ASP A 308 11.39 -16.84 5.63
CA ASP A 308 11.28 -15.51 5.03
C ASP A 308 11.68 -15.47 3.53
N THR A 309 11.18 -16.45 2.77
CA THR A 309 11.46 -16.65 1.34
C THR A 309 10.32 -16.32 0.41
N GLY A 310 9.10 -16.19 0.93
CA GLY A 310 7.91 -15.90 0.14
C GLY A 310 7.91 -14.50 -0.51
N ASP A 311 6.94 -14.27 -1.37
CA ASP A 311 6.81 -13.03 -2.14
C ASP A 311 6.54 -11.82 -1.23
N MET A 312 7.33 -10.77 -1.41
CA MET A 312 7.19 -9.53 -0.66
C MET A 312 6.02 -8.70 -1.20
N LEU A 313 5.14 -8.24 -0.28
CA LEU A 313 3.97 -7.42 -0.61
C LEU A 313 4.27 -5.93 -0.51
N LEU A 314 4.70 -5.48 0.68
CA LEU A 314 4.97 -4.06 0.97
C LEU A 314 6.25 -3.93 1.79
N LYS A 315 6.89 -2.77 1.67
CA LYS A 315 8.04 -2.37 2.51
C LYS A 315 7.84 -0.95 3.01
N GLN A 316 8.10 -0.76 4.31
CA GLN A 316 8.13 0.56 4.92
C GLN A 316 9.50 0.80 5.55
N GLU A 317 10.18 1.86 5.12
CA GLU A 317 11.46 2.26 5.69
C GLU A 317 11.31 3.10 6.95
N VAL A 318 12.21 2.88 7.91
CA VAL A 318 12.35 3.67 9.14
C VAL A 318 13.80 4.03 9.36
N ARG A 319 14.11 5.31 9.57
CA ARG A 319 15.47 5.75 9.92
C ARG A 319 15.81 5.33 11.34
N ASN A 320 16.90 4.58 11.48
CA ASN A 320 17.45 4.17 12.75
C ASN A 320 18.25 5.34 13.35
N ARG A 321 17.77 5.90 14.46
CA ARG A 321 18.47 7.02 15.12
C ARG A 321 19.46 6.46 16.13
N SER A 322 20.66 7.05 16.21
CA SER A 322 21.77 6.59 17.06
C SER A 322 21.46 6.51 18.56
N LYS A 323 20.34 7.06 19.03
CA LYS A 323 19.85 6.99 20.42
C LYS A 323 18.70 5.99 20.61
N TRP A 324 18.35 5.18 19.59
CA TRP A 324 17.27 4.22 19.71
C TRP A 324 17.80 2.88 20.25
N ASN A 325 17.10 2.37 21.25
CA ASN A 325 17.20 0.97 21.67
C ASN A 325 16.08 0.17 20.97
N ASN A 326 16.13 -1.15 21.08
CA ASN A 326 15.17 -2.06 20.44
C ASN A 326 13.69 -1.69 20.68
N ARG A 327 13.35 -1.18 21.88
CA ARG A 327 11.96 -0.78 22.19
C ARG A 327 11.49 0.44 21.41
N ARG A 328 12.39 1.43 21.21
CA ARG A 328 12.05 2.65 20.45
C ARG A 328 12.02 2.43 18.95
N THR A 329 12.77 1.46 18.44
CA THR A 329 12.71 1.06 17.02
C THR A 329 11.39 0.35 16.75
N LEU A 330 10.94 -0.54 17.64
CA LEU A 330 9.65 -1.24 17.54
C LEU A 330 8.44 -0.28 17.55
N GLY A 331 8.41 0.67 18.48
CA GLY A 331 7.26 1.60 18.64
C GLY A 331 7.17 2.74 17.63
N LYS A 332 7.97 2.73 16.55
CA LYS A 332 7.89 3.70 15.45
C LYS A 332 7.80 3.06 14.06
N THR A 333 7.61 1.77 14.00
CA THR A 333 7.52 1.01 12.76
C THR A 333 6.06 0.84 12.31
N PHE A 334 5.10 1.39 13.08
CA PHE A 334 3.65 1.40 12.80
C PHE A 334 3.06 2.77 13.04
#